data_dc81c1262da3fa3212fea245584f7631
#
_entry.id   dc81c1262da3fa3212fea245584f7631
#
_cell.length_a   1.000
_cell.length_b   1.000
_cell.length_c   1.000
_cell.angle_alpha   90.00
_cell.angle_beta   90.00
_cell.angle_gamma   90.00
#
_symmetry.space_group_name_H-M   'P 1'
#
loop_
_entity.id
_entity.type
_entity.pdbx_description
1 polymer ?
#
loop_
_entity_poly.entity_id
_entity_poly.type
_entity_poly.pdbx_seq_one_letter_code
_entity_poly.pdbx_strand_id
1 'polypeptide(L)'
;DLKTFLGGGINVMLISPRRWGKSSLVKAAMEELKQEQKDIRVCYLDAFKIFSEEEFYNKFASAILQGVSSTMEKRWADIVKFVQSISPSLTINSDPVNAVEVNLNFKPLKESAEEILNLPEKIAKAKGIHVIVCIDEFQQLANLPDWKRLEGTMRSVWQGQHSTTYCLYGS
;
A
#
# COMPACT_ATOMS: atom_id res chain seq x y z
N ASP A 1 13.97 2.40 -17.22
CA ASP A 1 12.79 3.26 -17.06
C ASP A 1 11.99 2.83 -15.82
N LEU A 2 10.98 3.61 -15.43
CA LEU A 2 10.21 3.37 -14.21
C LEU A 2 9.52 2.00 -14.19
N LYS A 3 8.98 1.55 -15.32
CA LYS A 3 8.35 0.23 -15.46
C LYS A 3 9.35 -0.89 -15.23
N THR A 4 10.51 -0.78 -15.81
CA THR A 4 11.59 -1.79 -15.70
C THR A 4 12.02 -1.96 -14.25
N PHE A 5 12.21 -0.88 -13.52
CA PHE A 5 12.59 -0.95 -12.12
C PHE A 5 11.48 -1.56 -11.25
N LEU A 6 10.27 -1.02 -11.32
CA LEU A 6 9.16 -1.47 -10.47
C LEU A 6 8.70 -2.89 -10.82
N GLY A 7 8.61 -3.22 -12.10
CA GLY A 7 8.28 -4.58 -12.57
C GLY A 7 9.38 -5.59 -12.27
N GLY A 8 10.62 -5.15 -12.12
CA GLY A 8 11.78 -5.95 -11.71
C GLY A 8 11.98 -6.05 -10.19
N GLY A 9 11.04 -5.54 -9.37
CA GLY A 9 11.12 -5.63 -7.91
C GLY A 9 12.04 -4.60 -7.26
N ILE A 10 12.40 -3.52 -7.95
CA ILE A 10 13.29 -2.47 -7.43
C ILE A 10 12.45 -1.30 -6.91
N ASN A 11 12.60 -0.98 -5.62
CA ASN A 11 11.97 0.18 -5.01
C ASN A 11 12.50 1.49 -5.63
N VAL A 12 11.61 2.42 -5.91
CA VAL A 12 11.94 3.69 -6.55
C VAL A 12 11.45 4.86 -5.70
N MET A 13 12.28 5.89 -5.59
CA MET A 13 11.87 7.19 -5.04
C MET A 13 12.02 8.25 -6.12
N LEU A 14 10.93 8.96 -6.44
CA LEU A 14 10.88 10.05 -7.42
C LEU A 14 10.71 11.39 -6.71
N ILE A 15 11.72 12.23 -6.81
CA ILE A 15 11.70 13.58 -6.25
C ILE A 15 11.81 14.57 -7.40
N SER A 16 10.84 15.46 -7.53
CA SER A 16 10.90 16.56 -8.49
C SER A 16 10.00 17.71 -8.05
N PRO A 17 10.19 18.92 -8.58
CA PRO A 17 9.33 20.05 -8.25
C PRO A 17 7.84 19.78 -8.45
N ARG A 18 6.99 20.52 -7.73
CA ARG A 18 5.53 20.44 -7.89
C ARG A 18 5.13 20.73 -9.34
N ARG A 19 4.02 20.13 -9.79
CA ARG A 19 3.43 20.30 -11.14
C ARG A 19 4.28 19.78 -12.31
N TRP A 20 5.28 18.97 -12.05
CA TRP A 20 6.10 18.34 -13.11
C TRP A 20 5.52 16.99 -13.61
N GLY A 21 4.26 16.73 -13.32
CA GLY A 21 3.58 15.55 -13.86
C GLY A 21 3.96 14.19 -13.24
N LYS A 22 4.60 14.17 -12.07
CA LYS A 22 5.00 12.92 -11.39
C LYS A 22 3.87 11.89 -11.26
N SER A 23 2.74 12.32 -10.69
CA SER A 23 1.60 11.44 -10.46
C SER A 23 1.02 10.90 -11.78
N SER A 24 1.01 11.73 -12.84
CA SER A 24 0.58 11.30 -14.17
C SER A 24 1.56 10.31 -14.78
N LEU A 25 2.86 10.54 -14.63
CA LEU A 25 3.92 9.64 -15.09
C LEU A 25 3.82 8.28 -14.41
N VAL A 26 3.69 8.26 -13.06
CA VAL A 26 3.56 7.02 -12.30
C VAL A 26 2.31 6.25 -12.73
N LYS A 27 1.15 6.93 -12.83
CA LYS A 27 -0.10 6.29 -13.26
C LYS A 27 0.02 5.70 -14.67
N ALA A 28 0.55 6.44 -15.63
CA ALA A 28 0.74 5.95 -16.99
C ALA A 28 1.66 4.73 -17.03
N ALA A 29 2.80 4.79 -16.36
CA ALA A 29 3.74 3.66 -16.30
C ALA A 29 3.10 2.41 -15.66
N MET A 30 2.30 2.59 -14.61
CA MET A 30 1.62 1.48 -13.93
C MET A 30 0.50 0.87 -14.76
N GLU A 31 -0.25 1.68 -15.52
CA GLU A 31 -1.28 1.15 -16.43
C GLU A 31 -0.65 0.33 -17.57
N GLU A 32 0.43 0.80 -18.16
CA GLU A 32 1.17 0.02 -19.16
C GLU A 32 1.71 -1.29 -18.56
N LEU A 33 2.31 -1.23 -17.37
CA LEU A 33 2.86 -2.41 -16.70
C LEU A 33 1.80 -3.47 -16.39
N LYS A 34 0.60 -3.07 -15.95
CA LYS A 34 -0.53 -3.98 -15.72
C LYS A 34 -1.04 -4.65 -17.00
N GLN A 35 -0.89 -3.98 -18.15
CA GLN A 35 -1.23 -4.59 -19.45
C GLN A 35 -0.19 -5.62 -19.87
N GLU A 36 1.08 -5.35 -19.61
CA GLU A 36 2.21 -6.23 -19.97
C GLU A 36 2.32 -7.44 -19.04
N GLN A 37 2.05 -7.27 -17.73
CA GLN A 37 2.21 -8.30 -16.70
C GLN A 37 0.91 -8.48 -15.90
N LYS A 38 0.22 -9.59 -16.13
CA LYS A 38 -1.11 -9.86 -15.57
C LYS A 38 -1.12 -10.24 -14.09
N ASP A 39 0.01 -10.65 -13.56
CA ASP A 39 0.22 -10.99 -12.15
C ASP A 39 0.53 -9.75 -11.27
N ILE A 40 0.70 -8.58 -11.88
CA ILE A 40 0.92 -7.34 -11.13
C ILE A 40 -0.40 -6.74 -10.63
N ARG A 41 -0.38 -6.28 -9.37
CA ARG A 41 -1.43 -5.43 -8.78
C ARG A 41 -0.81 -4.14 -8.29
N VAL A 42 -1.49 -3.03 -8.54
CA VAL A 42 -1.01 -1.70 -8.16
C VAL A 42 -1.95 -1.07 -7.15
N CYS A 43 -1.39 -0.63 -6.05
CA CYS A 43 -2.07 0.03 -4.95
C CYS A 43 -1.63 1.50 -4.89
N TYR A 44 -2.56 2.43 -4.76
CA TYR A 44 -2.28 3.86 -4.69
C TYR A 44 -2.69 4.44 -3.35
N LEU A 45 -1.79 5.17 -2.72
CA LEU A 45 -2.01 5.92 -1.50
C LEU A 45 -1.58 7.36 -1.71
N ASP A 46 -2.45 8.33 -1.38
CA ASP A 46 -2.11 9.75 -1.31
C ASP A 46 -1.87 10.14 0.15
N ALA A 47 -0.63 10.51 0.47
CA ALA A 47 -0.24 10.89 1.81
C ALA A 47 -0.56 12.37 2.15
N PHE A 48 -1.08 13.15 1.21
CA PHE A 48 -1.30 14.60 1.39
C PHE A 48 -2.21 14.94 2.58
N LYS A 49 -3.21 14.10 2.84
CA LYS A 49 -4.20 14.30 3.92
C LYS A 49 -4.04 13.27 5.05
N ILE A 50 -2.82 12.92 5.39
CA ILE A 50 -2.52 12.04 6.52
C ILE A 50 -1.91 12.89 7.64
N PHE A 51 -2.59 12.95 8.77
CA PHE A 51 -2.23 13.80 9.92
C PHE A 51 -1.84 13.01 11.16
N SER A 52 -2.02 11.69 11.15
CA SER A 52 -1.62 10.81 12.24
C SER A 52 -1.07 9.48 11.73
N GLU A 53 -0.31 8.79 12.57
CA GLU A 53 0.20 7.46 12.28
C GLU A 53 -0.94 6.45 12.12
N GLU A 54 -1.99 6.57 12.92
CA GLU A 54 -3.20 5.75 12.82
C GLU A 54 -3.90 5.92 11.47
N GLU A 55 -4.07 7.17 10.99
CA GLU A 55 -4.60 7.44 9.66
C GLU A 55 -3.75 6.84 8.56
N PHE A 56 -2.42 6.89 8.71
CA PHE A 56 -1.51 6.28 7.75
C PHE A 56 -1.77 4.77 7.64
N TYR A 57 -1.80 4.05 8.74
CA TYR A 57 -2.04 2.61 8.72
C TYR A 57 -3.42 2.25 8.16
N ASN A 58 -4.46 2.99 8.53
CA ASN A 58 -5.81 2.80 8.00
C ASN A 58 -5.86 2.99 6.48
N LYS A 59 -5.32 4.09 5.98
CA LYS A 59 -5.30 4.40 4.56
C LYS A 59 -4.38 3.47 3.77
N PHE A 60 -3.25 3.07 4.35
CA PHE A 60 -2.35 2.09 3.74
C PHE A 60 -3.05 0.74 3.55
N ALA A 61 -3.64 0.17 4.60
CA ALA A 61 -4.37 -1.08 4.49
C ALA A 61 -5.53 -0.99 3.50
N SER A 62 -6.29 0.10 3.53
CA SER A 62 -7.39 0.37 2.59
C SER A 62 -6.90 0.39 1.13
N ALA A 63 -5.79 1.09 0.86
CA ALA A 63 -5.18 1.16 -0.47
C ALA A 63 -4.72 -0.22 -0.96
N ILE A 64 -4.13 -1.03 -0.07
CA ILE A 64 -3.72 -2.40 -0.40
C ILE A 64 -4.94 -3.24 -0.77
N LEU A 65 -5.98 -3.26 0.06
CA LEU A 65 -7.17 -4.06 -0.19
C LEU A 65 -7.89 -3.65 -1.47
N GLN A 66 -7.98 -2.35 -1.77
CA GLN A 66 -8.55 -1.85 -3.02
C GLN A 66 -7.73 -2.27 -4.24
N GLY A 67 -6.40 -2.16 -4.15
CA GLY A 67 -5.50 -2.46 -5.27
C GLY A 67 -5.41 -3.93 -5.63
N VAL A 68 -5.50 -4.82 -4.63
CA VAL A 68 -5.43 -6.28 -4.86
C VAL A 68 -6.77 -6.91 -5.21
N SER A 69 -7.88 -6.23 -4.91
CA SER A 69 -9.22 -6.67 -5.28
C SER A 69 -9.45 -6.42 -6.75
N SER A 70 -9.36 -7.47 -7.55
CA SER A 70 -9.73 -7.34 -8.95
C SER A 70 -11.25 -7.16 -9.09
N THR A 71 -11.70 -6.57 -10.19
CA THR A 71 -13.12 -6.33 -10.50
C THR A 71 -14.00 -7.58 -10.52
N MET A 72 -13.48 -8.78 -10.44
CA MET A 72 -14.23 -10.03 -10.53
C MET A 72 -14.39 -10.82 -9.22
N GLU A 73 -13.62 -10.54 -8.16
CA GLU A 73 -13.62 -11.33 -6.91
C GLU A 73 -14.42 -10.72 -5.73
N LYS A 74 -15.32 -10.10 -5.92
CA LYS A 74 -16.07 -8.92 -5.53
C LYS A 74 -17.13 -8.99 -4.49
N ARG A 75 -17.00 -9.89 -3.57
CA ARG A 75 -17.66 -9.72 -2.28
C ARG A 75 -16.63 -9.25 -1.27
N TRP A 76 -16.78 -8.03 -0.79
CA TRP A 76 -15.98 -7.47 0.29
C TRP A 76 -15.80 -8.47 1.46
N ALA A 77 -16.86 -9.22 1.78
CA ALA A 77 -16.82 -10.29 2.78
C ALA A 77 -15.75 -11.37 2.50
N ASP A 78 -15.49 -11.68 1.23
CA ASP A 78 -14.50 -12.70 0.87
C ASP A 78 -13.08 -12.15 1.03
N ILE A 79 -12.87 -10.87 0.74
CA ILE A 79 -11.60 -10.18 0.97
C ILE A 79 -11.31 -10.12 2.47
N VAL A 80 -12.29 -9.73 3.27
CA VAL A 80 -12.15 -9.67 4.74
C VAL A 80 -11.79 -11.04 5.30
N LYS A 81 -12.51 -12.10 4.91
CA LYS A 81 -12.20 -13.47 5.33
C LYS A 81 -10.79 -13.91 4.91
N PHE A 82 -10.40 -13.58 3.69
CA PHE A 82 -9.07 -13.89 3.19
C PHE A 82 -7.99 -13.19 4.02
N VAL A 83 -8.12 -11.88 4.26
CA VAL A 83 -7.16 -11.11 5.08
C VAL A 83 -7.11 -11.65 6.50
N GLN A 84 -8.25 -11.97 7.13
CA GLN A 84 -8.30 -12.58 8.45
C GLN A 84 -7.61 -13.95 8.50
N SER A 85 -7.63 -14.71 7.41
CA SER A 85 -6.95 -16.00 7.33
C SER A 85 -5.43 -15.88 7.29
N ILE A 86 -4.89 -14.82 6.68
CA ILE A 86 -3.43 -14.58 6.55
C ILE A 86 -2.88 -13.65 7.62
N SER A 87 -3.72 -12.85 8.25
CA SER A 87 -3.38 -11.89 9.31
C SER A 87 -4.48 -11.85 10.37
N PRO A 88 -4.58 -12.88 11.22
CA PRO A 88 -5.68 -13.02 12.19
C PRO A 88 -5.73 -11.92 13.26
N SER A 89 -4.60 -11.23 13.48
CA SER A 89 -4.50 -10.11 14.42
C SER A 89 -5.16 -8.82 13.90
N LEU A 90 -5.41 -8.73 12.58
CA LEU A 90 -6.07 -7.58 11.98
C LEU A 90 -7.59 -7.75 12.06
N THR A 91 -8.22 -6.88 12.82
CA THR A 91 -9.69 -6.78 12.83
C THR A 91 -10.12 -5.76 11.78
N ILE A 92 -10.86 -6.21 10.77
CA ILE A 92 -11.40 -5.37 9.73
C ILE A 92 -12.89 -5.15 10.03
N ASN A 93 -13.25 -3.93 10.40
CA ASN A 93 -14.65 -3.53 10.50
C ASN A 93 -15.10 -3.02 9.13
N SER A 94 -15.96 -3.76 8.47
CA SER A 94 -16.60 -3.31 7.24
C SER A 94 -17.94 -2.69 7.57
N ASP A 95 -18.10 -1.40 7.26
CA ASP A 95 -19.42 -0.83 7.11
C ASP A 95 -19.96 -1.22 5.72
N PRO A 96 -21.04 -2.01 5.61
CA PRO A 96 -21.55 -2.46 4.32
C PRO A 96 -22.08 -1.33 3.43
N VAL A 97 -22.26 -0.13 3.98
CA VAL A 97 -22.75 1.05 3.25
C VAL A 97 -21.60 1.84 2.59
N ASN A 98 -20.39 1.79 3.15
CA ASN A 98 -19.19 2.45 2.63
C ASN A 98 -18.04 1.44 2.47
N ALA A 99 -18.15 0.58 1.48
CA ALA A 99 -17.14 -0.45 1.18
C ALA A 99 -15.71 0.10 0.85
N VAL A 100 -15.48 1.39 1.02
CA VAL A 100 -14.25 2.11 0.66
C VAL A 100 -13.37 2.44 1.88
N GLU A 101 -13.93 2.46 3.09
CA GLU A 101 -13.16 2.75 4.31
C GLU A 101 -13.02 1.50 5.18
N VAL A 102 -11.80 0.99 5.23
CA VAL A 102 -11.41 -0.05 6.18
C VAL A 102 -11.13 0.66 7.51
N ASN A 103 -12.07 0.60 8.43
CA ASN A 103 -11.82 1.00 9.81
C ASN A 103 -11.15 -0.17 10.52
N LEU A 104 -9.84 -0.07 10.66
CA LEU A 104 -9.06 -1.05 11.41
C LEU A 104 -9.16 -0.71 12.90
N ASN A 105 -9.83 -1.54 13.68
CA ASN A 105 -9.74 -1.46 15.14
C ASN A 105 -8.39 -2.05 15.57
N PHE A 106 -7.45 -1.18 15.88
CA PHE A 106 -6.13 -1.58 16.36
C PHE A 106 -6.20 -2.10 17.80
N LYS A 107 -5.75 -3.31 18.01
CA LYS A 107 -5.07 -3.67 19.25
C LYS A 107 -3.78 -2.85 19.36
N PRO A 108 -3.13 -2.74 20.55
CA PRO A 108 -2.09 -1.73 20.77
C PRO A 108 -1.14 -1.57 19.58
N LEU A 109 -0.95 -0.32 19.17
CA LEU A 109 -0.35 0.14 17.91
C LEU A 109 0.94 -0.57 17.47
N LYS A 110 1.72 -1.09 18.41
CA LYS A 110 3.04 -1.65 18.14
C LYS A 110 3.00 -3.00 17.43
N GLU A 111 2.06 -3.87 17.80
CA GLU A 111 1.94 -5.22 17.23
C GLU A 111 1.19 -5.22 15.90
N SER A 112 0.27 -4.25 15.73
CA SER A 112 -0.52 -4.11 14.50
C SER A 112 0.23 -3.41 13.37
N ALA A 113 1.18 -2.52 13.68
CA ALA A 113 1.90 -1.71 12.71
C ALA A 113 2.70 -2.56 11.72
N GLU A 114 3.50 -3.49 12.21
CA GLU A 114 4.30 -4.38 11.36
C GLU A 114 3.42 -5.32 10.53
N GLU A 115 2.34 -5.82 11.11
CA GLU A 115 1.35 -6.65 10.41
C GLU A 115 0.70 -5.90 9.24
N ILE A 116 0.30 -4.64 9.45
CA ILE A 116 -0.29 -3.80 8.42
C ILE A 116 0.73 -3.51 7.31
N LEU A 117 1.94 -3.12 7.66
CA LEU A 117 3.00 -2.85 6.69
C LEU A 117 3.42 -4.09 5.91
N ASN A 118 3.26 -5.28 6.48
CA ASN A 118 3.55 -6.55 5.83
C ASN A 118 2.36 -7.13 5.06
N LEU A 119 1.19 -6.53 5.14
CA LEU A 119 -0.04 -7.00 4.50
C LEU A 119 0.12 -7.20 2.97
N PRO A 120 0.70 -6.25 2.20
CA PRO A 120 0.87 -6.44 0.76
C PRO A 120 1.75 -7.65 0.42
N GLU A 121 2.81 -7.89 1.17
CA GLU A 121 3.69 -9.04 0.98
C GLU A 121 3.00 -10.37 1.28
N LYS A 122 2.23 -10.44 2.37
CA LYS A 122 1.43 -11.62 2.72
C LYS A 122 0.40 -11.95 1.64
N ILE A 123 -0.31 -10.93 1.15
CA ILE A 123 -1.28 -11.11 0.06
C ILE A 123 -0.58 -11.55 -1.23
N ALA A 124 0.53 -10.90 -1.57
CA ALA A 124 1.30 -11.23 -2.78
C ALA A 124 1.73 -12.69 -2.78
N LYS A 125 2.31 -13.17 -1.68
CA LYS A 125 2.73 -14.57 -1.52
C LYS A 125 1.57 -15.54 -1.55
N ALA A 126 0.46 -15.23 -0.86
CA ALA A 126 -0.71 -16.11 -0.79
C ALA A 126 -1.41 -16.27 -2.16
N LYS A 127 -1.39 -15.21 -2.99
CA LYS A 127 -2.04 -15.21 -4.32
C LYS A 127 -1.09 -15.49 -5.48
N GLY A 128 0.22 -15.57 -5.25
CA GLY A 128 1.23 -15.72 -6.30
C GLY A 128 1.27 -14.53 -7.27
N ILE A 129 1.11 -13.32 -6.74
CA ILE A 129 1.13 -12.05 -7.49
C ILE A 129 2.27 -11.16 -7.03
N HIS A 130 2.59 -10.14 -7.82
CA HIS A 130 3.49 -9.06 -7.42
C HIS A 130 2.68 -7.78 -7.11
N VAL A 131 2.90 -7.17 -5.95
CA VAL A 131 2.20 -5.96 -5.53
C VAL A 131 3.12 -4.76 -5.65
N ILE A 132 2.69 -3.71 -6.33
CA ILE A 132 3.39 -2.42 -6.39
C ILE A 132 2.57 -1.39 -5.60
N VAL A 133 3.18 -0.80 -4.58
CA VAL A 133 2.57 0.21 -3.73
C VAL A 133 3.11 1.58 -4.11
N CYS A 134 2.24 2.43 -4.65
CA CYS A 134 2.55 3.79 -5.08
C CYS A 134 2.07 4.78 -4.01
N ILE A 135 2.98 5.53 -3.38
CA ILE A 135 2.65 6.53 -2.35
C ILE A 135 2.99 7.92 -2.88
N ASP A 136 1.93 8.70 -3.16
CA ASP A 136 2.04 10.10 -3.58
C ASP A 136 2.23 11.01 -2.38
N GLU A 137 2.91 12.14 -2.58
CA GLU A 137 3.22 13.14 -1.56
C GLU A 137 3.87 12.54 -0.30
N PHE A 138 4.71 11.51 -0.50
CA PHE A 138 5.34 10.74 0.60
C PHE A 138 6.03 11.61 1.64
N GLN A 139 6.63 12.75 1.24
CA GLN A 139 7.28 13.68 2.16
C GLN A 139 6.33 14.27 3.21
N GLN A 140 5.00 14.24 2.99
CA GLN A 140 4.03 14.72 3.98
C GLN A 140 4.05 13.90 5.27
N LEU A 141 4.43 12.62 5.19
CA LEU A 141 4.56 11.76 6.35
C LEU A 141 5.65 12.24 7.31
N ALA A 142 6.67 12.96 6.81
CA ALA A 142 7.73 13.52 7.64
C ALA A 142 7.22 14.63 8.62
N ASN A 143 6.01 15.15 8.41
CA ASN A 143 5.37 16.10 9.31
C ASN A 143 4.65 15.42 10.49
N LEU A 144 4.55 14.10 10.50
CA LEU A 144 3.91 13.36 11.60
C LEU A 144 4.79 13.43 12.87
N PRO A 145 4.19 13.56 14.07
CA PRO A 145 4.95 13.68 15.33
C PRO A 145 5.94 12.53 15.55
N ASP A 146 5.55 11.31 15.21
CA ASP A 146 6.34 10.08 15.40
C ASP A 146 7.02 9.60 14.12
N TRP A 147 7.29 10.48 13.17
CA TRP A 147 7.86 10.13 11.87
C TRP A 147 9.08 9.21 11.93
N LYS A 148 10.03 9.50 12.82
CA LYS A 148 11.25 8.68 12.93
C LYS A 148 10.95 7.22 13.30
N ARG A 149 9.96 7.01 14.15
CA ARG A 149 9.50 5.66 14.52
C ARG A 149 8.82 4.99 13.35
N LEU A 150 7.90 5.69 12.70
CA LEU A 150 7.20 5.19 11.51
C LEU A 150 8.16 4.85 10.38
N GLU A 151 9.11 5.73 10.07
CA GLU A 151 10.15 5.51 9.06
C GLU A 151 10.99 4.27 9.39
N GLY A 152 11.42 4.14 10.64
CA GLY A 152 12.19 2.99 11.10
C GLY A 152 11.42 1.67 10.96
N THR A 153 10.13 1.67 11.31
CA THR A 153 9.26 0.49 11.17
C THR A 153 9.05 0.14 9.70
N MET A 154 8.74 1.13 8.85
CA MET A 154 8.61 0.92 7.40
C MET A 154 9.88 0.32 6.80
N ARG A 155 11.03 0.90 7.12
CA ARG A 155 12.33 0.42 6.61
C ARG A 155 12.60 -1.02 7.03
N SER A 156 12.39 -1.33 8.31
CA SER A 156 12.59 -2.68 8.85
C SER A 156 11.71 -3.72 8.15
N VAL A 157 10.43 -3.42 7.93
CA VAL A 157 9.48 -4.34 7.31
C VAL A 157 9.72 -4.46 5.81
N TRP A 158 9.85 -3.33 5.11
CA TRP A 158 9.91 -3.32 3.64
C TRP A 158 11.22 -3.90 3.10
N GLN A 159 12.33 -3.83 3.84
CA GLN A 159 13.60 -4.44 3.43
C GLN A 159 13.51 -5.97 3.30
N GLY A 160 12.60 -6.62 4.04
CA GLY A 160 12.41 -8.07 3.98
C GLY A 160 11.38 -8.52 2.93
N GLN A 161 10.79 -7.61 2.16
CA GLN A 161 9.76 -7.92 1.17
C GLN A 161 10.37 -8.15 -0.21
N HIS A 162 9.93 -9.21 -0.90
CA HIS A 162 10.42 -9.60 -2.22
C HIS A 162 9.31 -9.70 -3.27
N SER A 163 8.06 -9.84 -2.84
CA SER A 163 6.87 -9.88 -3.69
C SER A 163 6.12 -8.54 -3.72
N THR A 164 6.65 -7.55 -3.01
CA THR A 164 6.10 -6.18 -2.95
C THR A 164 7.19 -5.17 -3.30
N THR A 165 6.84 -4.19 -4.11
CA THR A 165 7.73 -3.09 -4.54
C THR A 165 7.08 -1.75 -4.24
N TYR A 166 7.87 -0.76 -3.89
CA TYR A 166 7.40 0.57 -3.52
C TYR A 166 7.84 1.62 -4.52
N CYS A 167 6.89 2.48 -4.92
CA CYS A 167 7.12 3.70 -5.66
C CYS A 167 6.72 4.89 -4.77
N LEU A 168 7.70 5.52 -4.16
CA LEU A 168 7.50 6.70 -3.31
C LEU A 168 7.75 7.94 -4.14
N TYR A 169 6.83 8.88 -4.18
CA TYR A 169 7.01 10.10 -4.95
C TYR A 169 6.45 11.34 -4.27
N GLY A 170 7.06 12.47 -4.58
CA GLY A 170 6.72 13.74 -3.95
C GLY A 170 7.62 14.88 -4.39
N SER A 171 7.48 15.99 -3.74
CA SER A 171 8.23 17.23 -4.02
C SER A 171 9.10 17.67 -2.86
#